data_6cf11fa970583f5c0a689c6a9a8afafa
#
_entry.id   6cf11fa970583f5c0a689c6a9a8afafa
#
_cell.length_a   1.000
_cell.length_b   1.000
_cell.length_c   1.000
_cell.angle_alpha   90.00
_cell.angle_beta   90.00
_cell.angle_gamma   90.00
#
_symmetry.space_group_name_H-M   'P 1'
#
loop_
_entity.id
_entity.type
_entity.pdbx_description
1 polymer ?
#
loop_
_entity_poly.entity_id
_entity_poly.type
_entity_poly.pdbx_seq_one_letter_code
_entity_poly.pdbx_strand_id
1 'polypeptide(L)'
;EIIRNMPYASVGTYGGIPSGQISSSESLVRDGISFVVNTTIRNYDDPYDGTLGGDPNDLSPADAKLVEVEVSCSSCQNFVPVFFSTRISPKNLETSSTNGALVIKVFDADGVALADANVSIVNDSVSPTVNINDVTGIDGTLTIVDAPPATETYEITVTKSGYSTDRTYPVGDINNPNPSKPHATVLTQQITQLSF
;
A
#
# COMPACT_ATOMS: atom_id res chain seq x y z
N GLU A 1 8.54 10.29 -16.67
CA GLU A 1 9.97 10.32 -17.03
C GLU A 1 10.91 10.53 -15.82
N ILE A 2 10.62 11.47 -14.91
CA ILE A 2 11.47 11.73 -13.73
C ILE A 2 11.69 10.44 -12.95
N ILE A 3 10.63 9.75 -12.56
CA ILE A 3 10.67 8.52 -11.76
C ILE A 3 11.46 7.40 -12.45
N ARG A 4 11.32 7.26 -13.79
CA ARG A 4 12.03 6.24 -14.57
C ARG A 4 13.55 6.43 -14.62
N ASN A 5 14.00 7.66 -14.39
CA ASN A 5 15.42 8.01 -14.39
C ASN A 5 16.04 8.03 -12.98
N MET A 6 15.24 7.78 -11.95
CA MET A 6 15.72 7.69 -10.56
C MET A 6 16.46 6.36 -10.31
N PRO A 7 17.40 6.33 -9.35
CA PRO A 7 17.93 5.07 -8.84
C PRO A 7 16.80 4.20 -8.30
N TYR A 8 16.81 2.90 -8.60
CA TYR A 8 15.74 1.96 -8.19
C TYR A 8 15.43 2.04 -6.69
N ALA A 9 16.46 2.12 -5.83
CA ALA A 9 16.29 2.23 -4.39
C ALA A 9 15.56 3.52 -3.94
N SER A 10 15.58 4.59 -4.76
CA SER A 10 14.91 5.86 -4.46
C SER A 10 13.45 5.89 -4.96
N VAL A 11 13.06 4.93 -5.79
CA VAL A 11 11.69 4.81 -6.29
C VAL A 11 10.81 4.22 -5.18
N GLY A 12 9.98 5.06 -4.59
CA GLY A 12 9.08 4.76 -3.48
C GLY A 12 8.52 6.06 -2.95
N THR A 13 7.45 5.99 -2.16
CA THR A 13 6.86 7.17 -1.54
C THR A 13 7.39 7.37 -0.12
N TYR A 14 7.37 8.61 0.36
CA TYR A 14 7.65 8.89 1.78
C TYR A 14 6.64 8.14 2.66
N GLY A 15 7.13 7.31 3.57
CA GLY A 15 6.31 6.47 4.44
C GLY A 15 5.64 5.27 3.73
N GLY A 16 5.87 5.09 2.43
CA GLY A 16 5.32 3.96 1.67
C GLY A 16 6.10 2.66 1.83
N ILE A 17 5.55 1.60 1.27
CA ILE A 17 6.23 0.33 1.02
C ILE A 17 6.10 0.05 -0.49
N PRO A 18 7.18 0.24 -1.27
CA PRO A 18 8.55 0.61 -0.86
C PRO A 18 8.66 2.07 -0.40
N SER A 19 9.51 2.30 0.60
CA SER A 19 9.88 3.66 0.99
C SER A 19 10.84 4.27 -0.02
N GLY A 20 10.73 5.60 -0.22
CA GLY A 20 11.56 6.31 -1.20
C GLY A 20 11.48 7.82 -1.07
N GLN A 21 11.74 8.52 -2.17
CA GLN A 21 11.91 9.98 -2.20
C GLN A 21 10.76 10.73 -2.92
N ILE A 22 9.66 10.05 -3.22
CA ILE A 22 8.56 10.61 -3.99
C ILE A 22 7.44 10.99 -3.04
N SER A 23 6.85 12.18 -3.22
CA SER A 23 5.63 12.55 -2.52
C SER A 23 4.45 11.74 -3.03
N SER A 24 3.61 11.23 -2.13
CA SER A 24 2.37 10.54 -2.52
C SER A 24 1.32 11.51 -3.09
N SER A 25 1.41 12.81 -2.77
CA SER A 25 0.54 13.84 -3.35
C SER A 25 1.28 15.17 -3.43
N GLU A 26 1.16 15.85 -4.55
CA GLU A 26 1.73 17.18 -4.75
C GLU A 26 0.81 18.06 -5.60
N SER A 27 0.90 19.37 -5.41
CA SER A 27 0.20 20.36 -6.24
C SER A 27 1.15 21.01 -7.21
N LEU A 28 0.81 21.00 -8.49
CA LEU A 28 1.57 21.64 -9.57
C LEU A 28 0.74 22.73 -10.22
N VAL A 29 1.36 23.90 -10.45
CA VAL A 29 0.72 24.98 -11.19
C VAL A 29 1.32 25.05 -12.60
N ARG A 30 0.46 24.98 -13.61
CA ARG A 30 0.80 25.18 -15.02
C ARG A 30 -0.16 26.17 -15.64
N ASP A 31 0.38 27.20 -16.26
CA ASP A 31 -0.41 28.27 -16.93
C ASP A 31 -1.51 28.87 -16.04
N GLY A 32 -1.23 29.02 -14.72
CA GLY A 32 -2.17 29.55 -13.75
C GLY A 32 -3.24 28.56 -13.27
N ILE A 33 -3.21 27.31 -13.73
CA ILE A 33 -4.11 26.24 -13.31
C ILE A 33 -3.39 25.33 -12.31
N SER A 34 -4.08 25.01 -11.21
CA SER A 34 -3.57 24.09 -10.17
C SER A 34 -4.05 22.66 -10.42
N PHE A 35 -3.09 21.76 -10.54
CA PHE A 35 -3.31 20.31 -10.63
C PHE A 35 -2.85 19.62 -9.36
N VAL A 36 -3.55 18.56 -8.99
CA VAL A 36 -3.10 17.63 -7.94
C VAL A 36 -2.59 16.38 -8.63
N VAL A 37 -1.37 15.97 -8.25
CA VAL A 37 -0.72 14.75 -8.72
C VAL A 37 -0.63 13.80 -7.55
N ASN A 38 -1.35 12.70 -7.60
CA ASN A 38 -1.26 11.61 -6.64
C ASN A 38 -0.39 10.50 -7.23
N THR A 39 0.59 10.03 -6.46
CA THR A 39 1.51 8.98 -6.88
C THR A 39 1.45 7.82 -5.89
N THR A 40 1.08 6.66 -6.37
CA THR A 40 1.11 5.40 -5.62
C THR A 40 2.22 4.51 -6.15
N ILE A 41 3.03 3.95 -5.26
CA ILE A 41 4.11 3.04 -5.62
C ILE A 41 4.01 1.82 -4.72
N ARG A 42 3.91 0.64 -5.34
CA ARG A 42 3.81 -0.65 -4.65
C ARG A 42 4.89 -1.59 -5.15
N ASN A 43 5.37 -2.47 -4.29
CA ASN A 43 6.12 -3.63 -4.75
C ASN A 43 5.17 -4.57 -5.50
N TYR A 44 5.66 -5.16 -6.57
CA TYR A 44 4.95 -6.09 -7.43
C TYR A 44 5.67 -7.43 -7.37
N ASP A 45 4.93 -8.45 -6.96
CA ASP A 45 5.34 -9.85 -6.89
C ASP A 45 4.91 -10.52 -8.21
N ASP A 46 5.87 -10.95 -9.02
CA ASP A 46 5.62 -11.54 -10.35
C ASP A 46 5.50 -13.05 -10.21
N PRO A 47 4.43 -13.67 -10.66
CA PRO A 47 4.23 -15.11 -10.49
C PRO A 47 5.18 -15.99 -11.35
N TYR A 48 6.14 -15.41 -12.09
CA TYR A 48 7.02 -16.16 -12.99
C TYR A 48 7.98 -17.10 -12.23
N ASP A 49 8.52 -16.66 -11.10
CA ASP A 49 9.42 -17.44 -10.23
C ASP A 49 8.76 -17.87 -8.90
N GLY A 50 7.49 -17.58 -8.76
CA GLY A 50 6.66 -17.89 -7.62
C GLY A 50 5.98 -16.66 -7.04
N THR A 51 5.40 -16.81 -5.88
CA THR A 51 4.86 -15.69 -5.08
C THR A 51 5.10 -15.98 -3.61
N LEU A 52 5.15 -14.94 -2.78
CA LEU A 52 5.28 -15.13 -1.34
C LEU A 52 4.13 -16.00 -0.81
N GLY A 53 4.48 -17.14 -0.18
CA GLY A 53 3.50 -18.13 0.30
C GLY A 53 2.84 -18.96 -0.80
N GLY A 54 3.28 -18.84 -2.04
CA GLY A 54 2.82 -19.62 -3.19
C GLY A 54 3.54 -20.98 -3.35
N ASP A 55 3.35 -21.61 -4.49
CA ASP A 55 4.05 -22.83 -4.89
C ASP A 55 4.51 -22.68 -6.35
N PRO A 56 5.83 -22.44 -6.62
CA PRO A 56 6.89 -22.28 -5.62
C PRO A 56 6.72 -21.05 -4.73
N ASN A 57 7.26 -21.12 -3.50
CA ASN A 57 7.29 -19.98 -2.60
C ASN A 57 8.46 -19.07 -2.95
N ASP A 58 8.16 -17.82 -3.31
CA ASP A 58 9.16 -16.81 -3.53
C ASP A 58 9.59 -16.15 -2.19
N LEU A 59 10.91 -16.05 -1.98
CA LEU A 59 11.51 -15.41 -0.81
C LEU A 59 12.01 -13.99 -1.11
N SER A 60 11.81 -13.52 -2.35
CA SER A 60 12.18 -12.18 -2.83
C SER A 60 11.03 -11.48 -3.53
N PRO A 61 9.84 -11.38 -2.94
CA PRO A 61 8.57 -11.06 -3.63
C PRO A 61 8.47 -9.61 -4.15
N ALA A 62 9.55 -8.87 -4.18
CA ALA A 62 9.59 -7.49 -4.65
C ALA A 62 10.34 -7.37 -5.99
N ASP A 63 9.87 -8.09 -7.03
CA ASP A 63 10.47 -8.21 -8.36
C ASP A 63 10.52 -6.91 -9.13
N ALA A 64 9.53 -6.08 -8.93
CA ALA A 64 9.42 -4.78 -9.58
C ALA A 64 8.67 -3.79 -8.68
N LYS A 65 8.67 -2.53 -9.08
CA LYS A 65 7.84 -1.48 -8.50
C LYS A 65 6.79 -1.04 -9.51
N LEU A 66 5.52 -1.20 -9.16
CA LEU A 66 4.40 -0.64 -9.89
C LEU A 66 4.24 0.82 -9.47
N VAL A 67 4.32 1.73 -10.41
CA VAL A 67 4.12 3.17 -10.22
C VAL A 67 2.83 3.57 -10.91
N GLU A 68 1.90 4.16 -10.17
CA GLU A 68 0.64 4.69 -10.67
C GLU A 68 0.58 6.18 -10.34
N VAL A 69 0.21 6.98 -11.31
CA VAL A 69 0.10 8.44 -11.20
C VAL A 69 -1.26 8.89 -11.68
N GLU A 70 -1.99 9.57 -10.81
CA GLU A 70 -3.24 10.24 -11.13
C GLU A 70 -3.01 11.74 -11.17
N VAL A 71 -3.49 12.39 -12.22
CA VAL A 71 -3.52 13.85 -12.32
C VAL A 71 -4.96 14.32 -12.31
N SER A 72 -5.33 15.15 -11.35
CA SER A 72 -6.66 15.72 -11.20
C SER A 72 -6.63 17.25 -11.13
N CYS A 73 -7.77 17.89 -11.40
CA CYS A 73 -7.95 19.34 -11.32
C CYS A 73 -9.34 19.66 -10.79
N SER A 74 -9.43 20.12 -9.54
CA SER A 74 -10.71 20.45 -8.90
C SER A 74 -11.31 21.78 -9.38
N SER A 75 -10.49 22.67 -9.94
CA SER A 75 -10.90 23.99 -10.43
C SER A 75 -11.20 24.02 -11.92
N CYS A 76 -10.96 22.93 -12.66
CA CYS A 76 -11.16 22.84 -14.09
C CYS A 76 -12.58 22.34 -14.39
N GLN A 77 -13.30 23.04 -15.29
CA GLN A 77 -14.59 22.54 -15.77
C GLN A 77 -14.39 21.34 -16.70
N ASN A 78 -15.13 20.25 -16.45
CA ASN A 78 -15.12 19.03 -17.28
C ASN A 78 -13.74 18.34 -17.40
N PHE A 79 -12.83 18.55 -16.46
CA PHE A 79 -11.57 17.81 -16.43
C PHE A 79 -11.82 16.38 -15.95
N VAL A 80 -11.40 15.42 -16.75
CA VAL A 80 -11.40 14.00 -16.39
C VAL A 80 -10.01 13.65 -15.85
N PRO A 81 -9.88 13.06 -14.66
CA PRO A 81 -8.58 12.63 -14.15
C PRO A 81 -7.84 11.74 -15.15
N VAL A 82 -6.53 11.94 -15.25
CA VAL A 82 -5.66 11.18 -16.16
C VAL A 82 -4.81 10.24 -15.34
N PHE A 83 -4.78 8.97 -15.74
CA PHE A 83 -4.06 7.91 -15.05
C PHE A 83 -2.92 7.39 -15.91
N PHE A 84 -1.76 7.21 -15.28
CA PHE A 84 -0.60 6.56 -15.89
C PHE A 84 -0.12 5.45 -14.96
N SER A 85 0.27 4.32 -15.53
CA SER A 85 0.96 3.28 -14.79
C SER A 85 2.21 2.82 -15.51
N THR A 86 3.23 2.42 -14.75
CA THR A 86 4.46 1.82 -15.30
C THR A 86 5.08 0.89 -14.26
N ARG A 87 5.79 -0.14 -14.75
CA ARG A 87 6.63 -1.00 -13.89
C ARG A 87 8.09 -0.60 -14.05
N ILE A 88 8.82 -0.66 -12.95
CA ILE A 88 10.25 -0.40 -12.89
C ILE A 88 10.90 -1.61 -12.23
N SER A 89 11.73 -2.32 -12.97
CA SER A 89 12.48 -3.48 -12.45
C SER A 89 13.88 -3.07 -12.01
N PRO A 90 14.48 -3.76 -11.02
CA PRO A 90 15.88 -3.57 -10.66
C PRO A 90 16.81 -3.95 -11.81
N LYS A 91 18.02 -3.40 -11.82
CA LYS A 91 19.05 -3.74 -12.83
C LYS A 91 19.83 -5.00 -12.49
N ASN A 92 19.78 -5.44 -11.26
CA ASN A 92 20.50 -6.59 -10.73
C ASN A 92 19.50 -7.68 -10.31
N LEU A 93 20.03 -8.90 -10.08
CA LEU A 93 19.25 -9.98 -9.47
C LEU A 93 18.72 -9.53 -8.10
N GLU A 94 17.53 -9.99 -7.79
CA GLU A 94 16.88 -9.80 -6.51
C GLU A 94 17.68 -10.41 -5.37
N THR A 95 17.47 -9.89 -4.18
CA THR A 95 18.03 -10.45 -2.95
C THR A 95 16.87 -10.86 -2.05
N SER A 96 17.00 -12.03 -1.40
CA SER A 96 15.98 -12.51 -0.47
C SER A 96 15.64 -11.44 0.58
N SER A 97 14.36 -11.20 0.76
CA SER A 97 13.84 -10.27 1.76
C SER A 97 13.65 -10.97 3.12
N THR A 98 13.87 -10.23 4.21
CA THR A 98 13.46 -10.63 5.56
C THR A 98 12.10 -10.05 5.94
N ASN A 99 11.44 -9.37 5.05
CA ASN A 99 10.13 -8.77 5.25
C ASN A 99 9.00 -9.79 5.00
N GLY A 100 7.78 -9.42 5.32
CA GLY A 100 6.59 -10.21 5.08
C GLY A 100 5.62 -9.48 4.16
N ALA A 101 4.35 -9.89 4.18
CA ALA A 101 3.30 -9.21 3.45
C ALA A 101 2.03 -9.04 4.29
N LEU A 102 1.28 -7.97 3.99
CA LEU A 102 -0.07 -7.72 4.48
C LEU A 102 -1.07 -7.89 3.35
N VAL A 103 -2.08 -8.70 3.56
CA VAL A 103 -3.23 -8.85 2.66
C VAL A 103 -4.48 -8.38 3.40
N ILE A 104 -5.05 -7.28 2.95
CA ILE A 104 -6.23 -6.65 3.52
C ILE A 104 -7.41 -6.95 2.60
N LYS A 105 -8.43 -7.62 3.13
CA LYS A 105 -9.67 -7.94 2.41
C LYS A 105 -10.83 -7.16 3.00
N VAL A 106 -11.57 -6.47 2.16
CA VAL A 106 -12.70 -5.65 2.54
C VAL A 106 -13.97 -6.17 1.87
N PHE A 107 -15.01 -6.39 2.66
CA PHE A 107 -16.31 -6.87 2.18
C PHE A 107 -17.45 -6.28 3.01
N ASP A 108 -18.64 -6.29 2.44
CA ASP A 108 -19.84 -5.86 3.14
C ASP A 108 -20.42 -6.96 4.05
N ALA A 109 -21.54 -6.66 4.70
CA ALA A 109 -22.23 -7.60 5.60
C ALA A 109 -22.75 -8.86 4.90
N ASP A 110 -22.92 -8.83 3.58
CA ASP A 110 -23.33 -9.97 2.76
C ASP A 110 -22.15 -10.78 2.21
N GLY A 111 -20.91 -10.35 2.55
CA GLY A 111 -19.67 -10.99 2.10
C GLY A 111 -19.26 -10.61 0.68
N VAL A 112 -19.84 -9.55 0.11
CA VAL A 112 -19.48 -9.05 -1.22
C VAL A 112 -18.24 -8.16 -1.12
N ALA A 113 -17.26 -8.44 -1.96
CA ALA A 113 -16.00 -7.68 -2.00
C ALA A 113 -16.24 -6.18 -2.31
N LEU A 114 -15.61 -5.30 -1.56
CA LEU A 114 -15.72 -3.85 -1.72
C LEU A 114 -14.49 -3.29 -2.43
N ALA A 115 -14.63 -3.00 -3.70
CA ALA A 115 -13.64 -2.23 -4.48
C ALA A 115 -13.56 -0.77 -3.99
N ASP A 116 -12.42 -0.10 -4.23
CA ASP A 116 -12.19 1.31 -3.92
C ASP A 116 -12.52 1.69 -2.46
N ALA A 117 -12.36 0.78 -1.51
CA ALA A 117 -12.39 1.11 -0.08
C ALA A 117 -11.04 1.75 0.30
N ASN A 118 -11.07 2.90 0.98
CA ASN A 118 -9.85 3.55 1.44
C ASN A 118 -9.24 2.76 2.59
N VAL A 119 -7.97 2.47 2.51
CA VAL A 119 -7.19 1.76 3.52
C VAL A 119 -6.03 2.64 3.95
N SER A 120 -6.00 3.00 5.23
CA SER A 120 -4.86 3.68 5.86
C SER A 120 -4.09 2.66 6.69
N ILE A 121 -2.77 2.59 6.50
CA ILE A 121 -1.86 1.70 7.23
C ILE A 121 -0.75 2.55 7.84
N VAL A 122 -0.64 2.53 9.16
CA VAL A 122 0.37 3.29 9.90
C VAL A 122 1.18 2.34 10.79
N ASN A 123 2.51 2.52 10.79
CA ASN A 123 3.39 1.87 11.76
C ASN A 123 4.60 2.76 12.05
N ASP A 124 4.60 3.38 13.22
CA ASP A 124 5.69 4.24 13.69
C ASP A 124 6.79 3.47 14.43
N SER A 125 6.62 2.17 14.63
CA SER A 125 7.57 1.31 15.36
C SER A 125 8.67 0.74 14.48
N VAL A 126 8.58 0.91 13.16
CA VAL A 126 9.57 0.44 12.18
C VAL A 126 10.38 1.61 11.60
N SER A 127 11.52 1.30 10.98
CA SER A 127 12.34 2.31 10.33
C SER A 127 12.67 1.86 8.90
N PRO A 128 12.29 2.65 7.87
CA PRO A 128 11.50 3.89 7.95
C PRO A 128 10.06 3.64 8.45
N THR A 129 9.43 4.66 9.05
CA THR A 129 8.03 4.60 9.46
C THR A 129 7.12 4.36 8.27
N VAL A 130 6.03 3.62 8.48
CA VAL A 130 5.03 3.32 7.45
C VAL A 130 3.83 4.25 7.61
N ASN A 131 3.44 4.91 6.54
CA ASN A 131 2.21 5.70 6.44
C ASN A 131 1.68 5.61 5.01
N ILE A 132 0.80 4.64 4.77
CA ILE A 132 0.23 4.33 3.46
C ILE A 132 -1.24 4.70 3.48
N ASN A 133 -1.69 5.39 2.43
CA ASN A 133 -3.10 5.56 2.12
C ASN A 133 -3.33 5.05 0.70
N ASP A 134 -4.13 4.02 0.57
CA ASP A 134 -4.38 3.33 -0.68
C ASP A 134 -5.84 2.83 -0.75
N VAL A 135 -6.23 2.20 -1.83
CA VAL A 135 -7.58 1.67 -2.03
C VAL A 135 -7.54 0.19 -2.39
N THR A 136 -8.62 -0.51 -2.04
CA THR A 136 -8.79 -1.91 -2.46
C THR A 136 -9.04 -2.02 -3.96
N GLY A 137 -8.51 -3.08 -4.57
CA GLY A 137 -8.80 -3.46 -5.95
C GLY A 137 -10.26 -3.90 -6.18
N ILE A 138 -10.57 -4.26 -7.42
CA ILE A 138 -11.92 -4.71 -7.82
C ILE A 138 -12.40 -5.96 -7.07
N ASP A 139 -11.47 -6.75 -6.57
CA ASP A 139 -11.70 -7.95 -5.75
C ASP A 139 -11.80 -7.65 -4.24
N GLY A 140 -11.84 -6.37 -3.86
CA GLY A 140 -11.87 -5.94 -2.46
C GLY A 140 -10.55 -6.15 -1.71
N THR A 141 -9.45 -6.42 -2.41
CA THR A 141 -8.16 -6.75 -1.79
C THR A 141 -7.14 -5.62 -1.99
N LEU A 142 -6.36 -5.35 -0.95
CA LEU A 142 -5.12 -4.57 -1.01
C LEU A 142 -3.98 -5.44 -0.48
N THR A 143 -2.95 -5.64 -1.30
CA THR A 143 -1.75 -6.39 -0.92
C THR A 143 -0.55 -5.46 -0.81
N ILE A 144 0.11 -5.49 0.35
CA ILE A 144 1.35 -4.77 0.62
C ILE A 144 2.47 -5.79 0.76
N VAL A 145 3.28 -5.91 -0.26
CA VAL A 145 4.43 -6.82 -0.32
C VAL A 145 5.66 -6.13 0.26
N ASP A 146 6.54 -6.91 0.89
CA ASP A 146 7.81 -6.46 1.49
C ASP A 146 7.60 -5.54 2.71
N ALA A 147 6.58 -5.81 3.51
CA ALA A 147 6.27 -5.09 4.73
C ALA A 147 7.27 -5.44 5.86
N PRO A 148 7.90 -4.45 6.53
CA PRO A 148 8.82 -4.70 7.64
C PRO A 148 8.18 -5.52 8.76
N PRO A 149 8.86 -6.55 9.31
CA PRO A 149 8.30 -7.34 10.40
C PRO A 149 8.16 -6.52 11.69
N ALA A 150 7.01 -6.63 12.31
CA ALA A 150 6.70 -5.99 13.59
C ALA A 150 5.48 -6.67 14.24
N THR A 151 5.43 -6.67 15.57
CA THR A 151 4.39 -7.37 16.33
C THR A 151 3.37 -6.38 16.88
N GLU A 152 2.10 -6.55 16.51
CA GLU A 152 0.95 -5.78 17.03
C GLU A 152 1.12 -4.26 16.94
N THR A 153 1.71 -3.77 15.83
CA THR A 153 2.00 -2.33 15.65
C THR A 153 1.46 -1.75 14.36
N TYR A 154 1.01 -2.58 13.42
CA TYR A 154 0.39 -2.08 12.20
C TYR A 154 -1.06 -1.66 12.49
N GLU A 155 -1.28 -0.37 12.60
CA GLU A 155 -2.61 0.23 12.68
C GLU A 155 -3.23 0.30 11.29
N ILE A 156 -4.41 -0.31 11.12
CA ILE A 156 -5.13 -0.35 9.85
C ILE A 156 -6.52 0.23 10.07
N THR A 157 -6.89 1.18 9.24
CA THR A 157 -8.23 1.77 9.22
C THR A 157 -8.80 1.69 7.80
N VAL A 158 -10.01 1.17 7.69
CA VAL A 158 -10.73 1.03 6.43
C VAL A 158 -11.97 1.89 6.45
N THR A 159 -12.18 2.68 5.38
CA THR A 159 -13.34 3.54 5.20
C THR A 159 -13.88 3.45 3.79
N LYS A 160 -15.21 3.50 3.65
CA LYS A 160 -15.89 3.63 2.36
C LYS A 160 -17.18 4.41 2.53
N SER A 161 -17.50 5.28 1.57
CA SER A 161 -18.73 6.05 1.59
C SER A 161 -19.97 5.14 1.63
N GLY A 162 -20.87 5.37 2.57
CA GLY A 162 -22.08 4.56 2.79
C GLY A 162 -21.87 3.37 3.72
N TYR A 163 -20.67 3.13 4.24
CA TYR A 163 -20.34 2.06 5.17
C TYR A 163 -19.77 2.61 6.48
N SER A 164 -19.85 1.83 7.55
CA SER A 164 -19.20 2.14 8.81
C SER A 164 -17.67 1.98 8.67
N THR A 165 -16.93 2.83 9.38
CA THR A 165 -15.46 2.66 9.49
C THR A 165 -15.16 1.41 10.33
N ASP A 166 -14.22 0.59 9.85
CA ASP A 166 -13.65 -0.51 10.61
C ASP A 166 -12.13 -0.31 10.78
N ARG A 167 -11.57 -0.76 11.90
CA ARG A 167 -10.15 -0.58 12.20
C ARG A 167 -9.62 -1.57 13.23
N THR A 168 -8.30 -1.69 13.28
CA THR A 168 -7.59 -2.38 14.34
C THR A 168 -7.42 -1.49 15.58
N TYR A 169 -7.13 -2.10 16.72
CA TYR A 169 -6.98 -1.41 18.01
C TYR A 169 -5.72 -1.89 18.76
N PRO A 170 -5.07 -1.01 19.53
CA PRO A 170 -3.93 -1.41 20.36
C PRO A 170 -4.36 -2.41 21.44
N VAL A 171 -3.53 -3.41 21.69
CA VAL A 171 -3.70 -4.32 22.83
C VAL A 171 -3.30 -3.60 24.12
N GLY A 172 -4.03 -3.84 25.22
CA GLY A 172 -3.73 -3.28 26.53
C GLY A 172 -4.24 -1.85 26.77
N ASP A 173 -5.06 -1.28 25.85
CA ASP A 173 -5.75 -0.02 26.12
C ASP A 173 -6.69 -0.19 27.33
N ILE A 174 -6.73 0.82 28.23
CA ILE A 174 -7.50 0.75 29.49
C ILE A 174 -9.00 0.52 29.25
N ASN A 175 -9.53 1.00 28.14
CA ASN A 175 -10.95 0.87 27.79
C ASN A 175 -11.22 -0.35 26.89
N ASN A 176 -10.19 -0.92 26.25
CA ASN A 176 -10.29 -2.08 25.36
C ASN A 176 -9.02 -2.94 25.45
N PRO A 177 -8.77 -3.60 26.61
CA PRO A 177 -7.51 -4.30 26.84
C PRO A 177 -7.29 -5.51 25.93
N ASN A 178 -8.36 -6.12 25.44
CA ASN A 178 -8.32 -7.31 24.58
C ASN A 178 -9.23 -7.06 23.35
N PRO A 179 -8.78 -6.27 22.38
CA PRO A 179 -9.59 -5.98 21.20
C PRO A 179 -9.81 -7.25 20.36
N SER A 180 -11.00 -7.40 19.81
CA SER A 180 -11.32 -8.49 18.87
C SER A 180 -10.52 -8.39 17.55
N LYS A 181 -10.05 -7.19 17.23
CA LYS A 181 -9.24 -6.88 16.05
C LYS A 181 -8.01 -6.09 16.50
N PRO A 182 -6.95 -6.76 17.01
CA PRO A 182 -5.71 -6.08 17.44
C PRO A 182 -4.96 -5.49 16.24
N HIS A 183 -4.02 -4.57 16.50
CA HIS A 183 -3.06 -4.12 15.49
C HIS A 183 -2.34 -5.31 14.88
N ALA A 184 -2.11 -5.26 13.57
CA ALA A 184 -1.58 -6.41 12.85
C ALA A 184 -0.11 -6.67 13.19
N THR A 185 0.25 -7.95 13.16
CA THR A 185 1.63 -8.44 13.24
C THR A 185 2.08 -8.88 11.84
N VAL A 186 3.23 -8.40 11.41
CA VAL A 186 3.92 -8.91 10.22
C VAL A 186 5.10 -9.72 10.66
N LEU A 187 5.19 -10.96 10.19
CA LEU A 187 6.31 -11.86 10.43
C LEU A 187 7.18 -11.98 9.19
N THR A 188 8.47 -12.26 9.40
CA THR A 188 9.45 -12.48 8.32
C THR A 188 8.96 -13.57 7.37
N GLN A 189 8.94 -13.28 6.07
CA GLN A 189 8.60 -14.22 4.99
C GLN A 189 7.24 -14.91 5.16
N GLN A 190 6.29 -14.22 5.81
CA GLN A 190 4.93 -14.72 5.99
C GLN A 190 3.90 -13.71 5.53
N ILE A 191 2.75 -14.23 5.14
CA ILE A 191 1.58 -13.42 4.81
C ILE A 191 0.72 -13.27 6.05
N THR A 192 0.42 -12.02 6.42
CA THR A 192 -0.59 -11.69 7.42
C THR A 192 -1.85 -11.22 6.69
N GLN A 193 -2.96 -11.93 6.86
CA GLN A 193 -4.24 -11.57 6.26
C GLN A 193 -5.20 -11.03 7.31
N LEU A 194 -5.85 -9.90 7.01
CA LEU A 194 -6.92 -9.30 7.80
C LEU A 194 -8.16 -9.05 6.94
N SER A 195 -9.31 -9.09 7.60
CA SER A 195 -10.61 -8.85 6.97
C SER A 195 -11.36 -7.72 7.67
N PHE A 196 -12.01 -6.87 6.89
CA PHE A 196 -12.74 -5.69 7.33
C PHE A 196 -14.10 -5.63 6.67
#